data_e1833ba33b97ec1dd16b8bb5a2a400d7
#
_entry.id   e1833ba33b97ec1dd16b8bb5a2a400d7
#
_cell.length_a   1.000
_cell.length_b   1.000
_cell.length_c   1.000
_cell.angle_alpha   90.00
_cell.angle_beta   90.00
_cell.angle_gamma   90.00
#
_symmetry.space_group_name_H-M   'P 1'
#
loop_
_entity.id
_entity.type
_entity.pdbx_description
1 polymer ?
#
loop_
_entity_poly.entity_id
_entity_poly.type
_entity_poly.pdbx_seq_one_letter_code
_entity_poly.pdbx_strand_id
1 'polypeptide(L)'
;MRDDFVAFILTHGRPEKVYTIDALKKAGYTGRVVLVIDNEDKKADEYYAMYGEENVVMFDKLKKSTEFDTIDRGTDRRAIVYARNACFDIAKDLGYKYFLELDDDYTNFRQRFIKPNGEFGSWYLKDFDSVVDCMIEFLETSGAITVAFAQTGDFVGGSGSKVFRDKLARKAMNSFFCKTDNKFDFIGRINEDVNTYVNLGSKGKLLFTVADMSLDQTQTQANSGGMTELYSATGTYTKTFFTIISNPSSVKVCTVGIRHPRIHHRINWETAVPKIISDKYKIKEDKTK
;
A
#
# COMPACT_ATOMS: atom_id res chain seq x y z
N MET A 1 14.03 6.08 -17.41
CA MET A 1 13.68 5.96 -15.96
C MET A 1 14.44 6.98 -15.14
N ARG A 2 13.88 7.45 -14.04
CA ARG A 2 14.46 8.46 -13.11
C ARG A 2 15.62 7.86 -12.31
N ASP A 3 16.67 8.62 -12.09
CA ASP A 3 17.83 8.21 -11.28
C ASP A 3 17.57 8.36 -9.76
N ASP A 4 16.57 9.16 -9.37
CA ASP A 4 16.21 9.47 -7.99
C ASP A 4 15.07 8.57 -7.45
N PHE A 5 14.75 7.48 -8.14
CA PHE A 5 13.64 6.57 -7.86
C PHE A 5 14.07 5.10 -7.79
N VAL A 6 13.46 4.33 -6.87
CA VAL A 6 13.64 2.90 -6.71
C VAL A 6 12.30 2.18 -6.45
N ALA A 7 12.15 0.97 -6.98
CA ALA A 7 11.06 0.07 -6.62
C ALA A 7 11.53 -0.92 -5.55
N PHE A 8 10.91 -0.90 -4.38
CA PHE A 8 11.10 -1.88 -3.33
C PHE A 8 10.05 -2.99 -3.44
N ILE A 9 10.50 -4.24 -3.39
CA ILE A 9 9.62 -5.40 -3.30
C ILE A 9 9.80 -6.02 -1.93
N LEU A 10 8.71 -6.03 -1.14
CA LEU A 10 8.69 -6.54 0.22
C LEU A 10 8.41 -8.04 0.18
N THR A 11 9.31 -8.84 0.72
CA THR A 11 9.21 -10.31 0.65
C THR A 11 9.76 -10.97 1.91
N HIS A 12 9.28 -12.17 2.23
CA HIS A 12 9.75 -12.98 3.35
C HIS A 12 9.52 -14.47 3.11
N GLY A 13 10.56 -15.28 3.23
CA GLY A 13 10.52 -16.76 3.26
C GLY A 13 10.21 -17.45 1.94
N ARG A 14 10.24 -16.75 0.79
CA ARG A 14 9.84 -17.31 -0.51
C ARG A 14 10.62 -16.71 -1.70
N PRO A 15 11.95 -16.82 -1.73
CA PRO A 15 12.76 -16.21 -2.78
C PRO A 15 12.37 -16.67 -4.19
N GLU A 16 11.86 -17.89 -4.33
CA GLU A 16 11.41 -18.46 -5.60
C GLU A 16 10.04 -17.92 -6.10
N LYS A 17 9.35 -17.07 -5.33
CA LYS A 17 8.00 -16.59 -5.62
C LYS A 17 7.87 -15.07 -5.66
N VAL A 18 8.90 -14.37 -6.05
CA VAL A 18 8.88 -12.91 -6.20
C VAL A 18 8.34 -12.54 -7.59
N TYR A 19 7.05 -12.81 -7.82
CA TYR A 19 6.38 -12.62 -9.12
C TYR A 19 6.40 -11.17 -9.61
N THR A 20 6.45 -10.22 -8.68
CA THR A 20 6.43 -8.78 -8.96
C THR A 20 7.61 -8.33 -9.81
N ILE A 21 8.77 -9.00 -9.74
CA ILE A 21 9.92 -8.70 -10.61
C ILE A 21 9.53 -8.89 -12.08
N ASP A 22 8.92 -10.04 -12.39
CA ASP A 22 8.52 -10.35 -13.77
C ASP A 22 7.34 -9.45 -14.21
N ALA A 23 6.44 -9.09 -13.30
CA ALA A 23 5.36 -8.16 -13.58
C ALA A 23 5.90 -6.77 -13.95
N LEU A 24 6.89 -6.24 -13.23
CA LEU A 24 7.56 -4.97 -13.53
C LEU A 24 8.27 -5.02 -14.89
N LYS A 25 9.05 -6.09 -15.16
CA LYS A 25 9.71 -6.28 -16.47
C LYS A 25 8.71 -6.31 -17.62
N LYS A 26 7.62 -7.07 -17.48
CA LYS A 26 6.53 -7.14 -18.48
C LYS A 26 5.83 -5.81 -18.72
N ALA A 27 5.74 -4.99 -17.69
CA ALA A 27 5.16 -3.66 -17.74
C ALA A 27 6.11 -2.60 -18.32
N GLY A 28 7.38 -2.93 -18.60
CA GLY A 28 8.36 -2.01 -19.18
C GLY A 28 9.08 -1.13 -18.15
N TYR A 29 9.18 -1.58 -16.89
CA TYR A 29 9.99 -0.91 -15.88
C TYR A 29 11.48 -1.16 -16.14
N THR A 30 12.27 -0.09 -16.26
CA THR A 30 13.72 -0.16 -16.53
C THR A 30 14.59 0.33 -15.37
N GLY A 31 13.95 0.79 -14.28
CA GLY A 31 14.66 1.32 -13.12
C GLY A 31 15.18 0.23 -12.17
N ARG A 32 15.78 0.69 -11.09
CA ARG A 32 16.31 -0.19 -10.05
C ARG A 32 15.19 -0.86 -9.25
N VAL A 33 15.32 -2.17 -9.05
CA VAL A 33 14.49 -2.97 -8.14
C VAL A 33 15.37 -3.44 -6.98
N VAL A 34 14.87 -3.30 -5.76
CA VAL A 34 15.53 -3.78 -4.55
C VAL A 34 14.55 -4.64 -3.76
N LEU A 35 14.95 -5.84 -3.40
CA LEU A 35 14.21 -6.71 -2.49
C LEU A 35 14.50 -6.29 -1.05
N VAL A 36 13.44 -6.09 -0.28
CA VAL A 36 13.52 -5.73 1.15
C VAL A 36 13.13 -6.96 1.95
N ILE A 37 14.10 -7.52 2.68
CA ILE A 37 13.95 -8.68 3.55
C ILE A 37 14.29 -8.31 4.99
N ASP A 38 13.91 -9.13 5.93
CA ASP A 38 14.25 -8.91 7.35
C ASP A 38 15.21 -9.96 7.89
N ASN A 39 15.91 -9.63 8.98
CA ASN A 39 16.90 -10.49 9.63
C ASN A 39 16.33 -11.72 10.35
N GLU A 40 15.01 -11.86 10.42
CA GLU A 40 14.33 -13.06 10.93
C GLU A 40 13.96 -14.03 9.79
N ASP A 41 14.24 -13.68 8.52
CA ASP A 41 14.00 -14.55 7.37
C ASP A 41 15.05 -15.65 7.28
N LYS A 42 14.63 -16.89 7.46
CA LYS A 42 15.52 -18.07 7.43
C LYS A 42 16.07 -18.37 6.03
N LYS A 43 15.48 -17.77 4.99
CA LYS A 43 15.90 -17.93 3.59
C LYS A 43 16.68 -16.72 3.06
N ALA A 44 17.18 -15.86 3.93
CA ALA A 44 17.91 -14.67 3.52
C ALA A 44 19.06 -14.97 2.54
N ASP A 45 19.85 -16.01 2.80
CA ASP A 45 20.97 -16.40 1.94
C ASP A 45 20.50 -16.83 0.54
N GLU A 46 19.31 -17.42 0.43
CA GLU A 46 18.73 -17.80 -0.87
C GLU A 46 18.37 -16.55 -1.70
N TYR A 47 17.91 -15.46 -1.07
CA TYR A 47 17.67 -14.19 -1.78
C TYR A 47 18.96 -13.60 -2.32
N TYR A 48 20.01 -13.54 -1.52
CA TYR A 48 21.31 -13.05 -1.99
C TYR A 48 21.87 -13.90 -3.12
N ALA A 49 21.77 -15.23 -3.04
CA ALA A 49 22.23 -16.14 -4.08
C ALA A 49 21.44 -15.98 -5.39
N MET A 50 20.13 -15.73 -5.32
CA MET A 50 19.26 -15.65 -6.51
C MET A 50 19.29 -14.28 -7.18
N TYR A 51 19.39 -13.20 -6.40
CA TYR A 51 19.17 -11.84 -6.90
C TYR A 51 20.41 -10.94 -6.84
N GLY A 52 21.49 -11.38 -6.17
CA GLY A 52 22.71 -10.61 -5.96
C GLY A 52 22.64 -9.69 -4.73
N GLU A 53 23.77 -9.49 -4.07
CA GLU A 53 23.87 -8.67 -2.85
C GLU A 53 23.45 -7.21 -3.10
N GLU A 54 23.72 -6.69 -4.28
CA GLU A 54 23.39 -5.32 -4.67
C GLU A 54 21.89 -5.05 -4.80
N ASN A 55 21.08 -6.10 -4.98
CA ASN A 55 19.64 -6.02 -5.19
C ASN A 55 18.82 -6.48 -3.98
N VAL A 56 19.47 -6.82 -2.87
CA VAL A 56 18.80 -7.27 -1.65
C VAL A 56 19.26 -6.43 -0.47
N VAL A 57 18.31 -5.84 0.25
CA VAL A 57 18.60 -5.08 1.48
C VAL A 57 17.88 -5.71 2.65
N MET A 58 18.62 -6.01 3.70
CA MET A 58 18.11 -6.57 4.95
C MET A 58 17.98 -5.50 6.01
N PHE A 59 16.85 -5.47 6.73
CA PHE A 59 16.66 -4.61 7.89
C PHE A 59 16.51 -5.42 9.18
N ASP A 60 16.80 -4.78 10.32
CA ASP A 60 16.58 -5.35 11.65
C ASP A 60 15.11 -5.17 12.07
N LYS A 61 14.37 -6.27 12.03
CA LYS A 61 12.92 -6.30 12.32
C LYS A 61 12.60 -6.01 13.78
N LEU A 62 13.44 -6.50 14.70
CA LEU A 62 13.24 -6.24 16.14
C LEU A 62 13.45 -4.75 16.43
N LYS A 63 14.53 -4.17 15.96
CA LYS A 63 14.78 -2.73 16.08
C LYS A 63 13.63 -1.93 15.48
N LYS A 64 13.21 -2.26 14.27
CA LYS A 64 12.12 -1.56 13.60
C LYS A 64 10.80 -1.64 14.38
N SER A 65 10.53 -2.75 15.05
CA SER A 65 9.31 -2.94 15.86
C SER A 65 9.18 -2.00 17.05
N THR A 66 10.25 -1.34 17.47
CA THR A 66 10.25 -0.38 18.58
C THR A 66 10.02 1.07 18.13
N GLU A 67 9.97 1.34 16.83
CA GLU A 67 9.96 2.69 16.27
C GLU A 67 8.56 3.22 15.94
N PHE A 68 7.55 2.36 15.88
CA PHE A 68 6.17 2.74 15.53
C PHE A 68 5.13 1.96 16.34
N ASP A 69 3.87 2.39 16.27
CA ASP A 69 2.77 1.77 17.00
C ASP A 69 2.26 0.50 16.28
N THR A 70 2.51 -0.65 16.87
CA THR A 70 2.00 -1.95 16.40
C THR A 70 0.55 -2.22 16.81
N ILE A 71 -0.08 -1.34 17.60
CA ILE A 71 -1.43 -1.43 18.21
C ILE A 71 -1.49 -2.51 19.29
N ASP A 72 -0.79 -3.59 19.15
CA ASP A 72 -0.61 -4.59 20.18
C ASP A 72 0.87 -4.69 20.58
N ARG A 73 1.12 -5.27 21.74
CA ARG A 73 2.48 -5.54 22.23
C ARG A 73 2.87 -7.01 22.04
N GLY A 74 2.24 -7.67 21.04
CA GLY A 74 2.55 -9.07 20.75
C GLY A 74 4.00 -9.25 20.29
N THR A 75 4.58 -10.38 20.66
CA THR A 75 5.93 -10.76 20.21
C THR A 75 5.97 -11.32 18.80
N ASP A 76 4.80 -11.60 18.23
CA ASP A 76 4.66 -12.10 16.84
C ASP A 76 4.87 -10.97 15.85
N ARG A 77 6.02 -10.99 15.17
CA ARG A 77 6.42 -9.99 14.17
C ARG A 77 6.18 -10.45 12.72
N ARG A 78 5.32 -11.45 12.49
CA ARG A 78 4.93 -11.89 11.14
C ARG A 78 3.97 -10.89 10.50
N ALA A 79 4.48 -9.76 10.02
CA ALA A 79 3.69 -8.72 9.36
C ALA A 79 4.54 -7.87 8.43
N ILE A 80 3.92 -7.36 7.37
CA ILE A 80 4.58 -6.55 6.35
C ILE A 80 4.88 -5.12 6.83
N VAL A 81 4.18 -4.63 7.85
CA VAL A 81 4.31 -3.27 8.38
C VAL A 81 5.75 -2.89 8.73
N TYR A 82 6.54 -3.85 9.17
CA TYR A 82 7.95 -3.63 9.52
C TYR A 82 8.78 -3.29 8.28
N ALA A 83 8.59 -4.02 7.20
CA ALA A 83 9.25 -3.76 5.92
C ALA A 83 8.80 -2.42 5.32
N ARG A 84 7.48 -2.11 5.36
CA ARG A 84 6.96 -0.80 4.89
C ARG A 84 7.61 0.37 5.62
N ASN A 85 7.71 0.30 6.95
CA ASN A 85 8.37 1.35 7.72
C ASN A 85 9.88 1.38 7.53
N ALA A 86 10.52 0.27 7.17
CA ALA A 86 11.95 0.23 6.88
C ALA A 86 12.29 0.89 5.53
N CYS A 87 11.38 0.88 4.56
CA CYS A 87 11.63 1.41 3.21
C CYS A 87 12.04 2.89 3.21
N PHE A 88 11.50 3.72 4.11
CA PHE A 88 11.90 5.12 4.22
C PHE A 88 13.37 5.29 4.60
N ASP A 89 13.85 4.51 5.55
CA ASP A 89 15.24 4.58 6.00
C ASP A 89 16.16 3.96 4.94
N ILE A 90 15.76 2.84 4.33
CA ILE A 90 16.49 2.20 3.23
C ILE A 90 16.61 3.15 2.03
N ALA A 91 15.52 3.83 1.63
CA ALA A 91 15.55 4.79 0.53
C ALA A 91 16.51 5.95 0.81
N LYS A 92 16.52 6.45 2.05
CA LYS A 92 17.43 7.50 2.49
C LYS A 92 18.89 7.05 2.45
N ASP A 93 19.18 5.87 2.96
CA ASP A 93 20.54 5.32 3.01
C ASP A 93 21.09 5.02 1.62
N LEU A 94 20.22 4.63 0.68
CA LEU A 94 20.56 4.41 -0.73
C LEU A 94 20.58 5.69 -1.57
N GLY A 95 20.17 6.84 -1.00
CA GLY A 95 20.20 8.15 -1.66
C GLY A 95 19.03 8.42 -2.63
N TYR A 96 17.94 7.65 -2.55
CA TYR A 96 16.75 7.86 -3.37
C TYR A 96 15.80 8.90 -2.77
N LYS A 97 15.29 9.78 -3.62
CA LYS A 97 14.30 10.79 -3.26
C LYS A 97 12.88 10.25 -3.22
N TYR A 98 12.60 9.29 -4.10
CA TYR A 98 11.30 8.66 -4.23
C TYR A 98 11.44 7.14 -4.27
N PHE A 99 10.43 6.46 -3.78
CA PHE A 99 10.35 5.01 -3.89
C PHE A 99 8.92 4.53 -4.06
N LEU A 100 8.78 3.32 -4.58
CA LEU A 100 7.51 2.60 -4.67
C LEU A 100 7.62 1.31 -3.86
N GLU A 101 6.71 1.11 -2.92
CA GLU A 101 6.56 -0.16 -2.20
C GLU A 101 5.60 -1.07 -2.92
N LEU A 102 6.01 -2.32 -3.12
CA LEU A 102 5.23 -3.37 -3.75
C LEU A 102 5.33 -4.66 -2.93
N ASP A 103 4.24 -5.43 -2.88
CA ASP A 103 4.27 -6.79 -2.39
C ASP A 103 4.89 -7.72 -3.44
N ASP A 104 5.32 -8.91 -3.08
CA ASP A 104 6.04 -9.86 -3.96
C ASP A 104 5.13 -10.68 -4.89
N ASP A 105 3.81 -10.58 -4.75
CA ASP A 105 2.84 -11.46 -5.39
C ASP A 105 2.02 -10.81 -6.52
N TYR A 106 2.44 -9.65 -7.03
CA TYR A 106 1.79 -9.02 -8.18
C TYR A 106 2.15 -9.73 -9.47
N THR A 107 1.12 -9.91 -10.32
CA THR A 107 1.25 -10.65 -11.57
C THR A 107 1.22 -9.77 -12.80
N ASN A 108 0.49 -8.64 -12.74
CA ASN A 108 0.40 -7.69 -13.85
C ASN A 108 0.11 -6.28 -13.34
N PHE A 109 0.46 -5.29 -14.16
CA PHE A 109 0.00 -3.91 -14.06
C PHE A 109 -0.88 -3.59 -15.27
N ARG A 110 -1.97 -2.83 -15.04
CA ARG A 110 -2.96 -2.50 -16.06
C ARG A 110 -3.30 -1.03 -16.08
N GLN A 111 -3.41 -0.49 -17.27
CA GLN A 111 -4.11 0.76 -17.50
C GLN A 111 -5.61 0.49 -17.65
N ARG A 112 -6.43 1.26 -16.96
CA ARG A 112 -7.90 1.18 -17.00
C ARG A 112 -8.48 2.38 -17.72
N PHE A 113 -9.57 2.17 -18.43
CA PHE A 113 -10.28 3.23 -19.15
C PHE A 113 -11.76 2.89 -19.26
N ILE A 114 -12.57 3.91 -19.55
CA ILE A 114 -14.00 3.75 -19.84
C ILE A 114 -14.16 3.73 -21.35
N LYS A 115 -14.74 2.64 -21.87
CA LYS A 115 -15.07 2.51 -23.29
C LYS A 115 -16.21 3.46 -23.67
N PRO A 116 -16.42 3.77 -24.99
CA PRO A 116 -17.52 4.62 -25.43
C PRO A 116 -18.92 4.11 -25.02
N ASN A 117 -19.09 2.80 -24.84
CA ASN A 117 -20.35 2.20 -24.35
C ASN A 117 -20.52 2.24 -22.82
N GLY A 118 -19.62 2.90 -22.10
CA GLY A 118 -19.66 3.02 -20.64
C GLY A 118 -19.10 1.83 -19.87
N GLU A 119 -18.64 0.78 -20.54
CA GLU A 119 -17.99 -0.36 -19.89
C GLU A 119 -16.52 -0.06 -19.54
N PHE A 120 -15.99 -0.75 -18.52
CA PHE A 120 -14.56 -0.73 -18.27
C PHE A 120 -13.79 -1.55 -19.30
N GLY A 121 -12.72 -0.94 -19.80
CA GLY A 121 -11.64 -1.60 -20.51
C GLY A 121 -10.35 -1.65 -19.69
N SER A 122 -9.45 -2.52 -20.07
CA SER A 122 -8.08 -2.51 -19.52
C SER A 122 -7.10 -3.07 -20.54
N TRP A 123 -5.89 -2.52 -20.52
CA TRP A 123 -4.72 -3.05 -21.22
C TRP A 123 -3.63 -3.38 -20.23
N TYR A 124 -2.77 -4.34 -20.57
CA TYR A 124 -1.53 -4.54 -19.85
C TYR A 124 -0.62 -3.34 -20.06
N LEU A 125 -0.10 -2.82 -18.97
CA LEU A 125 0.86 -1.72 -19.02
C LEU A 125 2.13 -2.16 -19.74
N LYS A 126 2.73 -1.26 -20.54
CA LYS A 126 3.95 -1.48 -21.32
C LYS A 126 4.98 -0.38 -21.14
N ASP A 127 4.61 0.70 -20.51
CA ASP A 127 5.47 1.86 -20.23
C ASP A 127 5.29 2.27 -18.77
N PHE A 128 5.86 1.45 -17.88
CA PHE A 128 5.80 1.69 -16.44
C PHE A 128 6.62 2.92 -16.04
N ASP A 129 7.70 3.21 -16.78
CA ASP A 129 8.57 4.34 -16.50
C ASP A 129 7.83 5.66 -16.61
N SER A 130 7.03 5.85 -17.69
CA SER A 130 6.16 7.03 -17.82
C SER A 130 5.08 7.11 -16.73
N VAL A 131 4.57 5.96 -16.29
CA VAL A 131 3.62 5.93 -15.17
C VAL A 131 4.27 6.39 -13.86
N VAL A 132 5.51 5.99 -13.60
CA VAL A 132 6.27 6.47 -12.43
C VAL A 132 6.41 7.99 -12.48
N ASP A 133 6.76 8.57 -13.62
CA ASP A 133 6.89 10.01 -13.76
C ASP A 133 5.56 10.73 -13.46
N CYS A 134 4.45 10.26 -14.03
CA CYS A 134 3.12 10.81 -13.76
C CYS A 134 2.71 10.66 -12.28
N MET A 135 2.98 9.52 -11.65
CA MET A 135 2.63 9.28 -10.25
C MET A 135 3.43 10.18 -9.30
N ILE A 136 4.71 10.41 -9.61
CA ILE A 136 5.56 11.32 -8.82
C ILE A 136 5.14 12.78 -9.02
N GLU A 137 4.85 13.21 -10.26
CA GLU A 137 4.32 14.54 -10.52
C GLU A 137 3.01 14.78 -9.76
N PHE A 138 2.11 13.80 -9.76
CA PHE A 138 0.87 13.87 -9.01
C PHE A 138 1.11 13.90 -7.48
N LEU A 139 2.04 13.10 -6.98
CA LEU A 139 2.45 13.12 -5.57
C LEU A 139 2.94 14.50 -5.14
N GLU A 140 3.81 15.13 -5.95
CA GLU A 140 4.38 16.45 -5.65
C GLU A 140 3.34 17.58 -5.76
N THR A 141 2.51 17.58 -6.79
CA THR A 141 1.57 18.67 -7.06
C THR A 141 0.32 18.62 -6.20
N SER A 142 -0.13 17.42 -5.79
CA SER A 142 -1.32 17.26 -4.95
C SER A 142 -1.08 17.53 -3.47
N GLY A 143 0.17 17.51 -3.01
CA GLY A 143 0.54 17.57 -1.60
C GLY A 143 0.14 16.30 -0.81
N ALA A 144 -0.13 15.20 -1.51
CA ALA A 144 -0.37 13.90 -0.89
C ALA A 144 0.90 13.38 -0.19
N ILE A 145 0.73 12.56 0.82
CA ILE A 145 1.86 11.86 1.47
C ILE A 145 2.21 10.58 0.73
N THR A 146 1.25 9.99 0.03
CA THR A 146 1.43 8.83 -0.83
C THR A 146 0.34 8.75 -1.89
N VAL A 147 0.69 8.12 -3.01
CA VAL A 147 -0.23 7.78 -4.10
C VAL A 147 -0.09 6.30 -4.37
N ALA A 148 -1.21 5.61 -4.62
CA ALA A 148 -1.27 4.17 -4.80
C ALA A 148 -1.95 3.77 -6.11
N PHE A 149 -1.65 2.58 -6.62
CA PHE A 149 -2.45 1.94 -7.66
C PHE A 149 -3.78 1.43 -7.09
N ALA A 150 -4.80 1.37 -7.94
CA ALA A 150 -6.01 0.64 -7.63
C ALA A 150 -5.77 -0.88 -7.70
N GLN A 151 -6.61 -1.64 -7.01
CA GLN A 151 -6.60 -3.10 -7.10
C GLN A 151 -7.71 -3.60 -8.01
N THR A 152 -7.53 -4.78 -8.60
CA THR A 152 -8.55 -5.40 -9.46
C THR A 152 -9.90 -5.53 -8.75
N GLY A 153 -9.92 -5.79 -7.44
CA GLY A 153 -11.13 -5.85 -6.63
C GLY A 153 -11.95 -4.55 -6.59
N ASP A 154 -11.33 -3.40 -6.83
CA ASP A 154 -12.00 -2.09 -6.86
C ASP A 154 -12.94 -1.95 -8.07
N PHE A 155 -12.79 -2.80 -9.09
CA PHE A 155 -13.54 -2.76 -10.34
C PHE A 155 -14.69 -3.76 -10.40
N VAL A 156 -14.94 -4.51 -9.33
CA VAL A 156 -16.07 -5.43 -9.23
C VAL A 156 -17.39 -4.65 -9.27
N GLY A 157 -18.28 -5.02 -10.21
CA GLY A 157 -19.53 -4.30 -10.48
C GLY A 157 -19.43 -3.25 -11.60
N GLY A 158 -18.26 -3.12 -12.24
CA GLY A 158 -18.05 -2.24 -13.39
C GLY A 158 -18.24 -0.75 -13.07
N SER A 159 -18.57 0.06 -14.04
CA SER A 159 -18.82 1.51 -13.90
C SER A 159 -20.01 1.84 -12.98
N GLY A 160 -20.91 0.89 -12.75
CA GLY A 160 -22.00 1.01 -11.79
C GLY A 160 -21.63 0.69 -10.35
N SER A 161 -20.39 0.28 -10.09
CA SER A 161 -19.97 -0.10 -8.74
C SER A 161 -19.98 1.10 -7.78
N LYS A 162 -20.27 0.82 -6.50
CA LYS A 162 -20.28 1.84 -5.46
C LYS A 162 -18.93 2.53 -5.32
N VAL A 163 -17.83 1.81 -5.52
CA VAL A 163 -16.46 2.33 -5.45
C VAL A 163 -16.22 3.42 -6.49
N PHE A 164 -16.81 3.32 -7.68
CA PHE A 164 -16.71 4.35 -8.72
C PHE A 164 -17.67 5.51 -8.53
N ARG A 165 -18.84 5.26 -7.93
CA ARG A 165 -19.82 6.32 -7.63
C ARG A 165 -19.40 7.16 -6.43
N ASP A 166 -18.91 6.50 -5.38
CA ASP A 166 -18.45 7.14 -4.15
C ASP A 166 -16.98 7.57 -4.30
N LYS A 167 -16.73 8.54 -5.17
CA LYS A 167 -15.41 8.99 -5.63
C LYS A 167 -14.35 9.25 -4.55
N LEU A 168 -14.77 9.46 -3.31
CA LEU A 168 -13.87 9.79 -2.19
C LEU A 168 -13.57 8.61 -1.25
N ALA A 169 -14.19 7.46 -1.46
CA ALA A 169 -14.10 6.31 -0.55
C ALA A 169 -13.10 5.24 -1.04
N ARG A 170 -12.04 5.63 -1.74
CA ARG A 170 -11.04 4.69 -2.23
C ARG A 170 -9.94 4.47 -1.21
N LYS A 171 -9.43 3.24 -1.21
CA LYS A 171 -8.37 2.79 -0.33
C LYS A 171 -7.01 2.98 -1.01
N ALA A 172 -6.02 3.50 -0.30
CA ALA A 172 -4.63 3.37 -0.67
C ALA A 172 -4.11 2.07 -0.05
N MET A 173 -3.83 1.07 -0.87
CA MET A 173 -3.50 -0.29 -0.41
C MET A 173 -2.37 -0.89 -1.25
N ASN A 174 -1.50 -1.62 -0.58
CA ASN A 174 -0.54 -2.59 -1.13
C ASN A 174 0.48 -2.04 -2.14
N SER A 175 0.40 -0.81 -2.58
CA SER A 175 1.40 -0.14 -3.40
C SER A 175 1.43 1.32 -3.03
N PHE A 176 2.62 1.84 -2.72
CA PHE A 176 2.72 3.20 -2.19
C PHE A 176 3.90 3.92 -2.83
N PHE A 177 3.60 4.94 -3.64
CA PHE A 177 4.60 5.90 -4.08
C PHE A 177 4.84 6.88 -2.95
N CYS A 178 6.05 6.96 -2.46
CA CYS A 178 6.43 7.76 -1.32
C CYS A 178 7.59 8.68 -1.64
N LYS A 179 7.67 9.77 -0.87
CA LYS A 179 8.81 10.68 -0.86
C LYS A 179 9.62 10.43 0.41
N THR A 180 10.91 10.19 0.26
CA THR A 180 11.80 9.78 1.36
C THR A 180 11.84 10.80 2.50
N ASP A 181 11.81 12.09 2.19
CA ASP A 181 11.83 13.19 3.16
C ASP A 181 10.45 13.54 3.75
N ASN A 182 9.37 12.89 3.29
CA ASN A 182 8.02 13.06 3.82
C ASN A 182 7.54 11.79 4.56
N LYS A 183 8.38 11.30 5.46
CA LYS A 183 8.16 10.06 6.20
C LYS A 183 6.87 10.10 7.00
N PHE A 184 6.13 9.00 6.98
CA PHE A 184 5.02 8.68 7.85
C PHE A 184 5.16 7.23 8.31
N ASP A 185 4.48 6.85 9.38
CA ASP A 185 4.49 5.48 9.87
C ASP A 185 3.21 4.75 9.45
N PHE A 186 3.39 3.55 8.90
CA PHE A 186 2.34 2.55 8.86
C PHE A 186 2.15 2.01 10.27
N ILE A 187 0.89 1.88 10.71
CA ILE A 187 0.55 1.49 12.07
C ILE A 187 -0.26 0.21 12.14
N GLY A 188 0.00 -0.55 13.19
CA GLY A 188 -0.66 -1.83 13.43
C GLY A 188 -0.07 -2.97 12.59
N ARG A 189 0.22 -4.09 13.23
CA ARG A 189 0.78 -5.25 12.52
C ARG A 189 -0.25 -6.02 11.66
N ILE A 190 -1.53 -5.72 11.79
CA ILE A 190 -2.61 -6.31 11.00
C ILE A 190 -3.44 -5.18 10.39
N ASN A 191 -3.74 -5.24 9.08
CA ASN A 191 -4.41 -4.17 8.33
C ASN A 191 -3.68 -2.83 8.41
N GLU A 192 -2.37 -2.85 8.35
CA GLU A 192 -1.52 -1.67 8.44
C GLU A 192 -1.90 -0.59 7.44
N ASP A 193 -2.27 -0.98 6.22
CA ASP A 193 -2.73 -0.10 5.16
C ASP A 193 -4.03 0.64 5.57
N VAL A 194 -5.04 -0.10 6.01
CA VAL A 194 -6.33 0.47 6.43
C VAL A 194 -6.17 1.35 7.66
N ASN A 195 -5.44 0.87 8.67
CA ASN A 195 -5.20 1.63 9.90
C ASN A 195 -4.51 2.95 9.58
N THR A 196 -3.51 2.91 8.71
CA THR A 196 -2.70 4.07 8.33
C THR A 196 -3.51 5.11 7.58
N TYR A 197 -4.25 4.73 6.51
CA TYR A 197 -4.98 5.74 5.77
C TYR A 197 -6.17 6.32 6.54
N VAL A 198 -6.80 5.57 7.46
CA VAL A 198 -7.85 6.11 8.33
C VAL A 198 -7.25 7.05 9.37
N ASN A 199 -6.16 6.65 10.03
CA ASN A 199 -5.49 7.46 11.06
C ASN A 199 -4.93 8.76 10.48
N LEU A 200 -4.19 8.68 9.39
CA LEU A 200 -3.59 9.86 8.76
C LEU A 200 -4.63 10.75 8.08
N GLY A 201 -5.64 10.15 7.44
CA GLY A 201 -6.76 10.89 6.86
C GLY A 201 -7.53 11.69 7.91
N SER A 202 -7.79 11.13 9.09
CA SER A 202 -8.44 11.85 10.20
C SER A 202 -7.63 13.04 10.72
N LYS A 203 -6.32 13.05 10.47
CA LYS A 203 -5.39 14.17 10.76
C LYS A 203 -5.19 15.13 9.59
N GLY A 204 -5.93 14.96 8.49
CA GLY A 204 -5.88 15.83 7.31
C GLY A 204 -4.77 15.52 6.32
N LYS A 205 -4.12 14.37 6.43
CA LYS A 205 -3.17 13.92 5.41
C LYS A 205 -3.92 13.37 4.20
N LEU A 206 -3.40 13.64 3.01
CA LEU A 206 -3.98 13.18 1.76
C LEU A 206 -3.28 11.90 1.31
N LEU A 207 -4.07 10.89 0.99
CA LEU A 207 -3.64 9.63 0.38
C LEU A 207 -4.55 9.38 -0.83
N PHE A 208 -3.98 9.19 -2.01
CA PHE A 208 -4.75 8.99 -3.22
C PHE A 208 -4.55 7.59 -3.81
N THR A 209 -5.61 7.07 -4.41
CA THR A 209 -5.55 5.90 -5.28
C THR A 209 -5.88 6.35 -6.70
N VAL A 210 -4.97 6.12 -7.63
CA VAL A 210 -5.18 6.41 -9.05
C VAL A 210 -5.97 5.27 -9.67
N ALA A 211 -7.22 5.54 -10.04
CA ALA A 211 -8.13 4.49 -10.53
C ALA A 211 -7.80 4.00 -11.93
N ASP A 212 -7.15 4.83 -12.74
CA ASP A 212 -6.79 4.49 -14.12
C ASP A 212 -5.62 3.50 -14.19
N MET A 213 -4.90 3.33 -13.09
CA MET A 213 -3.82 2.36 -12.94
C MET A 213 -4.19 1.31 -11.92
N SER A 214 -4.08 0.04 -12.27
CA SER A 214 -4.38 -1.06 -11.35
C SER A 214 -3.36 -2.18 -11.44
N LEU A 215 -3.24 -2.91 -10.36
CA LEU A 215 -2.44 -4.12 -10.28
C LEU A 215 -3.32 -5.37 -10.11
N ASP A 216 -2.84 -6.49 -10.69
CA ASP A 216 -3.38 -7.82 -10.46
C ASP A 216 -2.47 -8.53 -9.45
N GLN A 217 -3.08 -9.20 -8.50
CA GLN A 217 -2.41 -9.92 -7.42
C GLN A 217 -2.84 -11.38 -7.41
N THR A 218 -1.99 -12.27 -6.95
CA THR A 218 -2.38 -13.65 -6.66
C THR A 218 -3.48 -13.68 -5.60
N GLN A 219 -4.28 -14.75 -5.57
CA GLN A 219 -5.36 -14.83 -4.57
C GLN A 219 -4.80 -14.74 -3.15
N THR A 220 -5.38 -13.86 -2.35
CA THR A 220 -5.03 -13.73 -0.93
C THR A 220 -5.12 -15.10 -0.24
N GLN A 221 -4.09 -15.46 0.52
CA GLN A 221 -3.96 -16.76 1.22
C GLN A 221 -3.65 -17.97 0.30
N ALA A 222 -3.32 -17.75 -0.97
CA ALA A 222 -2.85 -18.83 -1.84
C ALA A 222 -1.42 -19.30 -1.51
N ASN A 223 -0.62 -18.45 -0.89
CA ASN A 223 0.74 -18.74 -0.48
C ASN A 223 0.81 -19.10 1.00
N SER A 224 1.59 -20.12 1.35
CA SER A 224 1.93 -20.46 2.74
C SER A 224 2.87 -19.41 3.35
N GLY A 225 2.77 -19.18 4.67
CA GLY A 225 3.65 -18.26 5.42
C GLY A 225 3.01 -16.90 5.74
N GLY A 226 3.70 -16.13 6.58
CA GLY A 226 3.32 -14.77 6.96
C GLY A 226 1.94 -14.65 7.61
N MET A 227 1.16 -13.68 7.15
CA MET A 227 -0.17 -13.40 7.68
C MET A 227 -1.21 -14.51 7.43
N THR A 228 -0.98 -15.42 6.46
CA THR A 228 -1.90 -16.52 6.16
C THR A 228 -2.09 -17.43 7.36
N GLU A 229 -1.01 -17.77 8.05
CA GLU A 229 -1.07 -18.63 9.26
C GLU A 229 -1.83 -17.95 10.39
N LEU A 230 -1.63 -16.65 10.59
CA LEU A 230 -2.33 -15.88 11.60
C LEU A 230 -3.84 -15.84 11.30
N TYR A 231 -4.23 -15.60 10.06
CA TYR A 231 -5.65 -15.59 9.66
C TYR A 231 -6.29 -16.98 9.72
N SER A 232 -5.53 -18.03 9.46
CA SER A 232 -5.99 -19.40 9.61
C SER A 232 -6.26 -19.76 11.07
N ALA A 233 -5.43 -19.26 11.99
CA ALA A 233 -5.56 -19.50 13.42
C ALA A 233 -6.67 -18.67 14.09
N THR A 234 -6.87 -17.42 13.66
CA THR A 234 -7.72 -16.43 14.35
C THR A 234 -8.97 -16.04 13.57
N GLY A 235 -9.07 -16.45 12.30
CA GLY A 235 -10.11 -16.02 11.38
C GLY A 235 -10.02 -14.54 11.02
N THR A 236 -11.02 -14.08 10.29
CA THR A 236 -11.11 -12.65 9.86
C THR A 236 -11.46 -11.68 11.00
N TYR A 237 -11.79 -12.21 12.19
CA TYR A 237 -12.13 -11.40 13.35
C TYR A 237 -10.98 -10.50 13.79
N THR A 238 -9.78 -11.05 13.91
CA THR A 238 -8.59 -10.29 14.32
C THR A 238 -8.34 -9.12 13.38
N LYS A 239 -8.43 -9.36 12.07
CA LYS A 239 -8.30 -8.31 11.05
C LYS A 239 -9.29 -7.16 11.28
N THR A 240 -10.55 -7.51 11.57
CA THR A 240 -11.62 -6.53 11.81
C THR A 240 -11.37 -5.70 13.06
N PHE A 241 -11.06 -6.38 14.17
CA PHE A 241 -10.93 -5.71 15.46
C PHE A 241 -9.67 -4.85 15.57
N PHE A 242 -8.59 -5.20 14.91
CA PHE A 242 -7.40 -4.34 14.85
C PHE A 242 -7.72 -2.97 14.28
N THR A 243 -8.43 -2.91 13.17
CA THR A 243 -8.82 -1.63 12.57
C THR A 243 -9.79 -0.83 13.46
N ILE A 244 -10.71 -1.52 14.15
CA ILE A 244 -11.64 -0.85 15.07
C ILE A 244 -10.90 -0.29 16.28
N ILE A 245 -10.00 -1.05 16.89
CA ILE A 245 -9.20 -0.60 18.03
C ILE A 245 -8.33 0.59 17.65
N SER A 246 -7.74 0.55 16.46
CA SER A 246 -6.91 1.65 15.94
C SER A 246 -7.68 2.96 15.77
N ASN A 247 -8.94 2.90 15.30
CA ASN A 247 -9.73 4.07 14.93
C ASN A 247 -11.20 3.93 15.38
N PRO A 248 -11.50 3.81 16.69
CA PRO A 248 -12.84 3.49 17.18
C PRO A 248 -13.89 4.57 16.89
N SER A 249 -13.49 5.82 16.72
CA SER A 249 -14.37 6.92 16.35
C SER A 249 -14.86 6.87 14.90
N SER A 250 -14.11 6.23 14.03
CA SER A 250 -14.36 6.21 12.57
C SER A 250 -14.62 4.82 12.01
N VAL A 251 -14.38 3.75 12.78
CA VAL A 251 -14.52 2.38 12.31
C VAL A 251 -15.46 1.59 13.20
N LYS A 252 -16.42 0.89 12.58
CA LYS A 252 -17.42 0.08 13.29
C LYS A 252 -17.43 -1.35 12.76
N VAL A 253 -17.92 -2.28 13.58
CA VAL A 253 -18.22 -3.65 13.16
C VAL A 253 -19.38 -3.63 12.16
N CYS A 254 -19.26 -4.41 11.12
CA CYS A 254 -20.36 -4.73 10.20
C CYS A 254 -20.28 -6.17 9.75
N THR A 255 -21.31 -6.62 9.05
CA THR A 255 -21.33 -7.92 8.35
C THR A 255 -21.20 -7.67 6.84
N VAL A 256 -20.42 -8.51 6.17
CA VAL A 256 -20.31 -8.52 4.71
C VAL A 256 -20.51 -9.94 4.19
N GLY A 257 -21.04 -10.07 2.96
CA GLY A 257 -21.39 -11.33 2.32
C GLY A 257 -22.86 -11.67 2.51
N ILE A 258 -23.50 -12.17 1.43
CA ILE A 258 -24.91 -12.56 1.44
C ILE A 258 -25.04 -14.05 1.79
N ARG A 259 -24.30 -14.93 1.10
CA ARG A 259 -24.37 -16.37 1.29
C ARG A 259 -23.59 -16.87 2.51
N HIS A 260 -22.46 -16.21 2.80
CA HIS A 260 -21.58 -16.52 3.92
C HIS A 260 -21.25 -15.22 4.67
N PRO A 261 -22.15 -14.76 5.57
CA PRO A 261 -21.93 -13.56 6.35
C PRO A 261 -20.68 -13.69 7.22
N ARG A 262 -19.82 -12.69 7.17
CA ARG A 262 -18.63 -12.62 8.03
C ARG A 262 -18.53 -11.24 8.67
N ILE A 263 -17.97 -11.18 9.86
CA ILE A 263 -17.66 -9.91 10.52
C ILE A 263 -16.58 -9.18 9.73
N HIS A 264 -16.79 -7.88 9.55
CA HIS A 264 -15.88 -6.99 8.85
C HIS A 264 -15.91 -5.60 9.50
N HIS A 265 -14.93 -4.78 9.18
CA HIS A 265 -14.91 -3.37 9.57
C HIS A 265 -15.61 -2.52 8.49
N ARG A 266 -16.25 -1.44 8.95
CA ARG A 266 -16.81 -0.39 8.08
C ARG A 266 -16.27 0.96 8.51
N ILE A 267 -15.64 1.67 7.60
CA ILE A 267 -15.14 3.02 7.82
C ILE A 267 -16.28 4.01 7.58
N ASN A 268 -16.48 4.90 8.54
CA ASN A 268 -17.29 6.10 8.36
C ASN A 268 -16.39 7.24 7.89
N TRP A 269 -16.42 7.51 6.59
CA TRP A 269 -15.57 8.51 5.96
C TRP A 269 -15.88 9.94 6.43
N GLU A 270 -17.09 10.23 6.88
CA GLU A 270 -17.45 11.54 7.44
C GLU A 270 -16.72 11.84 8.75
N THR A 271 -16.41 10.81 9.52
CA THR A 271 -15.66 10.92 10.77
C THR A 271 -14.17 10.63 10.62
N ALA A 272 -13.76 10.06 9.50
CA ALA A 272 -12.35 9.77 9.17
C ALA A 272 -11.64 10.94 8.46
N VAL A 273 -12.17 12.15 8.58
CA VAL A 273 -11.61 13.40 8.08
C VAL A 273 -11.61 14.46 9.16
N PRO A 274 -10.73 15.48 9.12
CA PRO A 274 -10.71 16.55 10.09
C PRO A 274 -12.03 17.33 10.07
N LYS A 275 -12.54 17.68 11.24
CA LYS A 275 -13.72 18.55 11.39
C LYS A 275 -13.34 20.02 11.38
N ILE A 276 -12.10 20.35 11.67
CA ILE A 276 -11.54 21.70 11.70
C ILE A 276 -10.39 21.76 10.72
N ILE A 277 -10.47 22.71 9.79
CA ILE A 277 -9.40 22.95 8.81
C ILE A 277 -8.37 23.90 9.44
N SER A 278 -7.11 23.51 9.43
CA SER A 278 -6.02 24.39 9.87
C SER A 278 -5.99 25.69 9.05
N ASP A 279 -5.69 26.82 9.70
CA ASP A 279 -5.66 28.14 9.07
C ASP A 279 -4.72 28.22 7.85
N LYS A 280 -3.68 27.40 7.81
CA LYS A 280 -2.76 27.31 6.65
C LYS A 280 -3.43 26.81 5.35
N TYR A 281 -4.56 26.11 5.46
CA TYR A 281 -5.34 25.59 4.32
C TYR A 281 -6.59 26.41 4.01
N LYS A 282 -6.91 27.41 4.85
CA LYS A 282 -8.03 28.32 4.58
C LYS A 282 -7.68 29.26 3.46
N ILE A 283 -8.61 29.48 2.55
CA ILE A 283 -8.49 30.51 1.54
C ILE A 283 -8.46 31.85 2.30
N LYS A 284 -7.38 32.59 2.15
CA LYS A 284 -7.33 33.98 2.65
C LYS A 284 -8.15 34.83 1.70
N GLU A 285 -9.27 35.36 2.18
CA GLU A 285 -9.98 36.39 1.43
C GLU A 285 -9.03 37.57 1.22
N ASP A 286 -8.82 37.94 -0.02
CA ASP A 286 -8.12 39.18 -0.38
C ASP A 286 -8.99 40.33 0.14
N LYS A 287 -8.60 40.95 1.25
CA LYS A 287 -9.25 42.13 1.82
C LYS A 287 -9.01 43.40 1.01
N THR A 288 -8.61 43.27 -0.26
CA THR A 288 -8.46 44.37 -1.21
C THR A 288 -9.58 44.31 -2.25
N LYS A 289 -10.80 44.64 -1.82
CA LYS A 289 -11.87 45.19 -2.66
C LYS A 289 -12.65 46.22 -1.85
#